data_b150a84082bc0ac9710a661d9e136c87
#
_entry.id   b150a84082bc0ac9710a661d9e136c87
#
_cell.length_a   1.000
_cell.length_b   1.000
_cell.length_c   1.000
_cell.angle_alpha   90.00
_cell.angle_beta   90.00
_cell.angle_gamma   90.00
#
_symmetry.space_group_name_H-M   'P 1'
#
loop_
_entity.id
_entity.type
_entity.pdbx_description
1 polymer ?
#
loop_
_entity_poly.entity_id
_entity_poly.type
_entity_poly.pdbx_seq_one_letter_code
_entity_poly.pdbx_strand_id
1 'polypeptide(L)'
;GPIVPELFGGSADLTGSNLTNWSGSVVVNHDNANGNYISWGVREFGMAAMMNGMVLHGGFKVYGATFLMFMEYMRNSLRMSALMKIGTIYVYTHDSIGLGEDGPTHQAVEQIASMRVIPNFHTWRACDAIESGVSWKVAMQRGDAPTALIFSRQNLTPMERTVEQVANIERGGYVLKDCDGAADIILIATGSEVSLAVDSATAMVDKKVRVVSIPCTNAFDEQDSVYKDSVLTPGVKRVAIEAGVADSWYKYIGLDGGLVVMTTFGESAPAGDLFKHFGFTVEKVVATVESVLG
;
A
#
# COMPACT_ATOMS: atom_id res chain seq x y z
N GLY A 1 -17.79 -4.71 9.67
CA GLY A 1 -19.06 -3.99 9.77
C GLY A 1 -19.93 -4.48 10.92
N PRO A 2 -20.27 -5.79 11.02
CA PRO A 2 -21.23 -6.27 12.01
C PRO A 2 -20.78 -6.09 13.48
N ILE A 3 -19.48 -5.99 13.71
CA ILE A 3 -18.89 -5.92 15.08
C ILE A 3 -18.37 -4.52 15.42
N VAL A 4 -18.41 -3.58 14.49
CA VAL A 4 -17.99 -2.18 14.69
C VAL A 4 -19.10 -1.28 14.18
N PRO A 5 -20.14 -1.01 15.01
CA PRO A 5 -21.29 -0.21 14.59
C PRO A 5 -20.93 1.25 14.29
N GLU A 6 -19.80 1.73 14.80
CA GLU A 6 -19.28 3.07 14.54
C GLU A 6 -18.61 3.21 13.17
N LEU A 7 -18.39 2.10 12.44
CA LEU A 7 -17.79 2.14 11.10
C LEU A 7 -18.76 2.74 10.09
N PHE A 8 -18.40 3.88 9.55
CA PHE A 8 -19.23 4.70 8.70
C PHE A 8 -18.43 5.22 7.50
N GLY A 9 -18.91 5.04 6.30
CA GLY A 9 -18.15 5.50 5.14
C GLY A 9 -18.83 5.23 3.81
N GLY A 10 -18.04 5.18 2.74
CA GLY A 10 -18.57 4.97 1.41
C GLY A 10 -17.54 5.24 0.32
N SER A 11 -18.01 5.41 -0.92
CA SER A 11 -17.16 5.60 -2.08
C SER A 11 -17.59 6.81 -2.91
N ALA A 12 -16.61 7.45 -3.56
CA ALA A 12 -16.82 8.54 -4.51
C ALA A 12 -17.26 7.99 -5.89
N ASP A 13 -18.50 7.46 -5.92
CA ASP A 13 -19.16 6.86 -7.10
C ASP A 13 -18.45 5.62 -7.68
N LEU A 14 -17.62 4.95 -6.89
CA LEU A 14 -16.85 3.77 -7.29
C LEU A 14 -17.12 2.54 -6.41
N THR A 15 -18.27 2.47 -5.76
CA THR A 15 -18.62 1.39 -4.82
C THR A 15 -18.40 0.00 -5.40
N GLY A 16 -18.84 -0.23 -6.63
CA GLY A 16 -18.72 -1.53 -7.33
C GLY A 16 -17.28 -1.90 -7.68
N SER A 17 -16.39 -0.90 -7.82
CA SER A 17 -14.98 -1.10 -8.14
C SER A 17 -14.10 -1.14 -6.89
N ASN A 18 -14.40 -0.30 -5.89
CA ASN A 18 -13.66 -0.27 -4.63
C ASN A 18 -14.08 -1.41 -3.67
N LEU A 19 -15.22 -2.08 -3.91
CA LEU A 19 -15.78 -3.16 -3.09
C LEU A 19 -15.88 -2.77 -1.60
N THR A 20 -16.34 -1.54 -1.33
CA THR A 20 -16.42 -0.97 0.02
C THR A 20 -17.73 -1.19 0.73
N ASN A 21 -18.74 -1.71 0.03
CA ASN A 21 -19.99 -2.15 0.62
C ASN A 21 -19.92 -3.63 1.05
N TRP A 22 -20.73 -3.97 2.02
CA TRP A 22 -20.91 -5.33 2.54
C TRP A 22 -22.40 -5.64 2.74
N SER A 23 -22.76 -6.86 3.09
CA SER A 23 -24.16 -7.30 3.17
C SER A 23 -25.03 -6.51 4.17
N GLY A 24 -24.43 -5.83 5.13
CA GLY A 24 -25.11 -4.94 6.09
C GLY A 24 -24.98 -3.46 5.75
N SER A 25 -24.47 -3.09 4.57
CA SER A 25 -24.42 -1.69 4.14
C SER A 25 -25.80 -1.16 3.84
N VAL A 26 -26.17 -0.08 4.49
CA VAL A 26 -27.44 0.63 4.31
C VAL A 26 -27.14 2.07 3.95
N VAL A 27 -27.58 2.49 2.76
CA VAL A 27 -27.28 3.84 2.26
C VAL A 27 -28.06 4.89 3.05
N VAL A 28 -27.34 5.92 3.52
CA VAL A 28 -27.95 7.12 4.09
C VAL A 28 -28.58 7.95 2.98
N ASN A 29 -29.87 8.24 3.10
CA ASN A 29 -30.61 9.09 2.19
C ASN A 29 -31.74 9.81 2.91
N HIS A 30 -32.54 10.58 2.17
CA HIS A 30 -33.68 11.32 2.70
C HIS A 30 -34.66 10.44 3.51
N ASP A 31 -34.90 9.22 3.05
CA ASP A 31 -35.90 8.32 3.66
C ASP A 31 -35.29 7.42 4.75
N ASN A 32 -33.95 7.36 4.83
CA ASN A 32 -33.22 6.53 5.78
C ASN A 32 -31.99 7.24 6.34
N ALA A 33 -32.17 7.93 7.45
CA ALA A 33 -31.09 8.62 8.16
C ALA A 33 -30.23 7.67 9.03
N ASN A 34 -30.68 6.42 9.26
CA ASN A 34 -30.01 5.45 10.12
C ASN A 34 -29.04 4.50 9.36
N GLY A 35 -28.67 4.87 8.13
CA GLY A 35 -27.72 4.11 7.32
C GLY A 35 -26.28 4.21 7.86
N ASN A 36 -25.40 3.38 7.31
CA ASN A 36 -23.97 3.34 7.62
C ASN A 36 -23.07 3.54 6.39
N TYR A 37 -23.67 3.81 5.22
CA TYR A 37 -22.97 3.95 3.97
C TYR A 37 -23.39 5.23 3.23
N ILE A 38 -22.42 6.01 2.75
CA ILE A 38 -22.66 7.23 1.97
C ILE A 38 -22.20 7.04 0.52
N SER A 39 -23.09 7.34 -0.42
CA SER A 39 -22.75 7.55 -1.82
C SER A 39 -22.28 8.99 -2.02
N TRP A 40 -20.96 9.21 -2.01
CA TRP A 40 -20.39 10.55 -2.06
C TRP A 40 -20.53 11.24 -3.42
N GLY A 41 -20.79 10.48 -4.48
CA GLY A 41 -20.72 10.94 -5.87
C GLY A 41 -19.25 11.24 -6.27
N VAL A 42 -19.05 11.75 -7.47
CA VAL A 42 -17.72 12.13 -7.99
C VAL A 42 -17.28 13.44 -7.32
N ARG A 43 -16.85 13.36 -6.05
CA ARG A 43 -16.53 14.51 -5.18
C ARG A 43 -15.46 14.15 -4.16
N GLU A 44 -14.28 13.76 -4.61
CA GLU A 44 -13.20 13.26 -3.76
C GLU A 44 -12.79 14.29 -2.70
N PHE A 45 -12.63 15.56 -3.07
CA PHE A 45 -12.33 16.63 -2.12
C PHE A 45 -13.45 16.80 -1.09
N GLY A 46 -14.70 16.87 -1.55
CA GLY A 46 -15.86 17.01 -0.67
C GLY A 46 -16.01 15.82 0.27
N MET A 47 -15.82 14.59 -0.23
CA MET A 47 -15.78 13.38 0.59
C MET A 47 -14.74 13.51 1.70
N ALA A 48 -13.47 13.77 1.37
CA ALA A 48 -12.40 13.85 2.36
C ALA A 48 -12.60 14.99 3.36
N ALA A 49 -13.08 16.15 2.93
CA ALA A 49 -13.35 17.29 3.82
C ALA A 49 -14.50 16.99 4.79
N MET A 50 -15.58 16.38 4.32
CA MET A 50 -16.69 15.95 5.18
C MET A 50 -16.28 14.85 6.15
N MET A 51 -15.48 13.87 5.69
CA MET A 51 -14.91 12.84 6.57
C MET A 51 -14.10 13.46 7.72
N ASN A 52 -13.27 14.47 7.44
CA ASN A 52 -12.51 15.19 8.45
C ASN A 52 -13.46 15.84 9.48
N GLY A 53 -14.54 16.47 9.01
CA GLY A 53 -15.57 17.06 9.87
C GLY A 53 -16.26 16.01 10.75
N MET A 54 -16.58 14.84 10.19
CA MET A 54 -17.23 13.75 10.93
C MET A 54 -16.32 13.17 12.02
N VAL A 55 -15.04 12.99 11.73
CA VAL A 55 -14.05 12.52 12.73
C VAL A 55 -13.90 13.55 13.85
N LEU A 56 -13.85 14.84 13.52
CA LEU A 56 -13.78 15.92 14.51
C LEU A 56 -15.05 16.01 15.38
N HIS A 57 -16.23 15.72 14.79
CA HIS A 57 -17.48 15.65 15.56
C HIS A 57 -17.45 14.49 16.57
N GLY A 58 -16.80 13.38 16.23
CA GLY A 58 -16.69 12.18 17.04
C GLY A 58 -17.86 11.19 16.86
N GLY A 59 -17.73 10.02 17.49
CA GLY A 59 -18.74 8.97 17.47
C GLY A 59 -18.64 7.99 16.28
N PHE A 60 -17.77 8.27 15.28
CA PHE A 60 -17.63 7.44 14.09
C PHE A 60 -16.17 7.08 13.83
N LYS A 61 -15.97 5.89 13.26
CA LYS A 61 -14.77 5.50 12.53
C LYS A 61 -15.06 5.67 11.04
N VAL A 62 -14.51 6.72 10.44
CA VAL A 62 -14.91 7.18 9.10
C VAL A 62 -13.92 6.69 8.05
N TYR A 63 -14.44 6.07 6.96
CA TYR A 63 -13.66 5.74 5.79
C TYR A 63 -14.28 6.30 4.51
N GLY A 64 -13.44 6.59 3.52
CA GLY A 64 -13.89 6.99 2.19
C GLY A 64 -12.97 6.41 1.12
N ALA A 65 -13.58 5.97 0.02
CA ALA A 65 -12.89 5.24 -1.02
C ALA A 65 -12.98 5.91 -2.40
N THR A 66 -11.90 5.74 -3.16
CA THR A 66 -11.80 6.08 -4.58
C THR A 66 -10.66 5.28 -5.22
N PHE A 67 -10.39 5.45 -6.52
CA PHE A 67 -9.15 4.96 -7.12
C PHE A 67 -7.95 5.76 -6.60
N LEU A 68 -6.80 5.11 -6.53
CA LEU A 68 -5.60 5.75 -6.00
C LEU A 68 -5.22 7.02 -6.77
N MET A 69 -5.35 7.02 -8.10
CA MET A 69 -5.06 8.19 -8.92
C MET A 69 -5.91 9.41 -8.51
N PHE A 70 -7.16 9.20 -8.09
CA PHE A 70 -8.06 10.29 -7.73
C PHE A 70 -7.79 10.90 -6.35
N MET A 71 -6.81 10.35 -5.60
CA MET A 71 -6.35 11.03 -4.39
C MET A 71 -5.81 12.44 -4.68
N GLU A 72 -5.37 12.70 -5.91
CA GLU A 72 -4.90 14.03 -6.31
C GLU A 72 -6.00 15.09 -6.16
N TYR A 73 -7.24 14.74 -6.46
CA TYR A 73 -8.38 15.67 -6.27
C TYR A 73 -8.67 15.98 -4.80
N MET A 74 -8.27 15.11 -3.87
CA MET A 74 -8.53 15.28 -2.42
C MET A 74 -7.27 15.60 -1.60
N ARG A 75 -6.11 15.75 -2.24
CA ARG A 75 -4.79 15.86 -1.60
C ARG A 75 -4.73 16.90 -0.49
N ASN A 76 -5.34 18.07 -0.67
CA ASN A 76 -5.35 19.11 0.35
C ASN A 76 -6.12 18.67 1.61
N SER A 77 -7.26 17.97 1.45
CA SER A 77 -8.01 17.41 2.58
C SER A 77 -7.26 16.30 3.31
N LEU A 78 -6.48 15.46 2.59
CA LEU A 78 -5.57 14.46 3.18
C LEU A 78 -4.53 15.14 4.07
N ARG A 79 -3.89 16.18 3.53
CA ARG A 79 -2.90 16.95 4.27
C ARG A 79 -3.51 17.59 5.53
N MET A 80 -4.75 18.07 5.43
CA MET A 80 -5.44 18.67 6.57
C MET A 80 -5.75 17.63 7.65
N SER A 81 -6.16 16.41 7.32
CA SER A 81 -6.37 15.36 8.34
C SER A 81 -5.08 15.03 9.10
N ALA A 82 -3.94 14.99 8.40
CA ALA A 82 -2.63 14.78 9.02
C ALA A 82 -2.21 15.95 9.92
N LEU A 83 -2.45 17.19 9.46
CA LEU A 83 -2.15 18.41 10.21
C LEU A 83 -3.02 18.53 11.47
N MET A 84 -4.30 18.16 11.37
CA MET A 84 -5.25 18.18 12.51
C MET A 84 -5.08 16.97 13.44
N LYS A 85 -4.24 15.98 13.07
CA LYS A 85 -4.01 14.74 13.84
C LYS A 85 -5.32 13.99 14.13
N ILE A 86 -6.07 13.68 13.08
CA ILE A 86 -7.35 12.97 13.15
C ILE A 86 -7.29 11.63 12.40
N GLY A 87 -7.97 10.62 12.97
CA GLY A 87 -7.94 9.23 12.50
C GLY A 87 -8.88 8.97 11.33
N THR A 88 -8.73 9.69 10.22
CA THR A 88 -9.51 9.47 9.00
C THR A 88 -8.91 8.31 8.21
N ILE A 89 -9.74 7.40 7.69
CA ILE A 89 -9.31 6.23 6.91
C ILE A 89 -9.62 6.47 5.43
N TYR A 90 -8.59 6.43 4.60
CA TYR A 90 -8.70 6.54 3.15
C TYR A 90 -8.47 5.18 2.51
N VAL A 91 -9.42 4.72 1.70
CA VAL A 91 -9.34 3.43 1.01
C VAL A 91 -9.14 3.69 -0.47
N TYR A 92 -8.02 3.23 -0.99
CA TYR A 92 -7.67 3.35 -2.41
C TYR A 92 -7.55 1.99 -3.06
N THR A 93 -8.09 1.86 -4.25
CA THR A 93 -7.89 0.68 -5.09
C THR A 93 -7.27 1.08 -6.43
N HIS A 94 -6.93 0.10 -7.26
CA HIS A 94 -6.34 0.35 -8.57
C HIS A 94 -5.00 1.08 -8.44
N ASP A 95 -4.10 0.45 -7.67
CA ASP A 95 -2.90 1.03 -7.06
C ASP A 95 -1.76 1.36 -8.02
N SER A 96 -1.77 0.78 -9.25
CA SER A 96 -0.63 0.87 -10.16
C SER A 96 -1.01 0.57 -11.62
N ILE A 97 -0.03 0.27 -12.46
CA ILE A 97 -0.20 -0.22 -13.84
C ILE A 97 -1.03 -1.51 -13.90
N GLY A 98 -1.16 -2.24 -12.80
CA GLY A 98 -2.05 -3.40 -12.66
C GLY A 98 -3.54 -3.08 -12.84
N LEU A 99 -3.92 -1.80 -12.91
CA LEU A 99 -5.23 -1.34 -13.32
C LEU A 99 -5.58 -1.80 -14.75
N GLY A 100 -4.62 -1.74 -15.68
CA GLY A 100 -4.80 -2.26 -17.03
C GLY A 100 -5.27 -1.22 -18.04
N GLU A 101 -6.28 -1.57 -18.84
CA GLU A 101 -6.67 -0.90 -20.08
C GLU A 101 -7.16 0.54 -19.91
N ASP A 102 -7.65 0.94 -18.75
CA ASP A 102 -8.07 2.33 -18.48
C ASP A 102 -6.92 3.34 -18.68
N GLY A 103 -5.69 2.83 -18.63
CA GLY A 103 -4.51 3.53 -19.10
C GLY A 103 -3.93 4.58 -18.15
N PRO A 104 -2.99 5.40 -18.66
CA PRO A 104 -2.15 6.26 -17.82
C PRO A 104 -2.90 7.32 -17.02
N THR A 105 -4.10 7.73 -17.45
CA THR A 105 -4.92 8.69 -16.71
C THR A 105 -5.49 8.14 -15.40
N HIS A 106 -5.51 6.80 -15.24
CA HIS A 106 -6.05 6.09 -14.07
C HIS A 106 -4.99 5.30 -13.31
N GLN A 107 -3.83 5.07 -13.91
CA GLN A 107 -2.72 4.33 -13.31
C GLN A 107 -1.88 5.25 -12.44
N ALA A 108 -1.82 4.94 -11.14
CA ALA A 108 -0.99 5.66 -10.20
C ALA A 108 0.49 5.26 -10.39
N VAL A 109 1.38 6.24 -10.34
CA VAL A 109 2.84 6.06 -10.47
C VAL A 109 3.57 6.80 -9.34
N GLU A 110 3.33 8.11 -9.18
CA GLU A 110 3.94 8.95 -8.15
C GLU A 110 3.08 9.12 -6.89
N GLN A 111 1.82 8.71 -6.90
CA GLN A 111 0.85 8.96 -5.84
C GLN A 111 1.27 8.37 -4.50
N ILE A 112 1.76 7.12 -4.50
CA ILE A 112 2.21 6.44 -3.27
C ILE A 112 3.38 7.18 -2.63
N ALA A 113 4.42 7.50 -3.41
CA ALA A 113 5.58 8.26 -2.94
C ALA A 113 5.16 9.63 -2.39
N SER A 114 4.25 10.29 -3.09
CA SER A 114 3.74 11.61 -2.69
C SER A 114 2.94 11.59 -1.39
N MET A 115 2.26 10.49 -1.05
CA MET A 115 1.58 10.32 0.24
C MET A 115 2.57 9.99 1.36
N ARG A 116 3.59 9.17 1.09
CA ARG A 116 4.62 8.78 2.06
C ARG A 116 5.41 9.97 2.63
N VAL A 117 5.49 11.09 1.91
CA VAL A 117 6.16 12.30 2.39
C VAL A 117 5.25 13.24 3.20
N ILE A 118 3.96 12.94 3.34
CA ILE A 118 3.07 13.74 4.20
C ILE A 118 3.40 13.42 5.67
N PRO A 119 3.79 14.40 6.49
CA PRO A 119 4.05 14.17 7.90
C PRO A 119 2.82 13.61 8.63
N ASN A 120 3.02 12.70 9.56
CA ASN A 120 1.96 12.11 10.38
C ASN A 120 0.89 11.37 9.56
N PHE A 121 1.26 10.78 8.42
CA PHE A 121 0.38 10.05 7.52
C PHE A 121 0.93 8.64 7.28
N HIS A 122 0.15 7.59 7.52
CA HIS A 122 0.53 6.21 7.22
C HIS A 122 -0.06 5.75 5.90
N THR A 123 0.81 5.20 5.05
CA THR A 123 0.45 4.71 3.72
C THR A 123 0.73 3.21 3.67
N TRP A 124 -0.34 2.40 3.75
CA TRP A 124 -0.29 0.94 3.75
C TRP A 124 -0.64 0.39 2.37
N ARG A 125 0.28 -0.31 1.74
CA ARG A 125 0.09 -1.00 0.46
C ARG A 125 0.24 -2.50 0.67
N ALA A 126 -0.89 -3.19 0.84
CA ALA A 126 -0.96 -4.60 1.21
C ALA A 126 -0.72 -5.53 0.00
N CYS A 127 0.02 -6.62 0.21
CA CYS A 127 0.30 -7.63 -0.81
C CYS A 127 -0.69 -8.78 -0.85
N ASP A 128 -1.55 -8.94 0.15
CA ASP A 128 -2.58 -9.99 0.22
C ASP A 128 -3.64 -9.70 1.30
N ALA A 129 -4.55 -10.66 1.51
CA ALA A 129 -5.64 -10.54 2.46
C ALA A 129 -5.15 -10.44 3.92
N ILE A 130 -4.02 -11.06 4.26
CA ILE A 130 -3.48 -11.02 5.63
C ILE A 130 -2.93 -9.63 5.94
N GLU A 131 -2.09 -9.07 5.06
CA GLU A 131 -1.62 -7.69 5.21
C GLU A 131 -2.79 -6.70 5.15
N SER A 132 -3.80 -6.93 4.31
CA SER A 132 -5.01 -6.10 4.26
C SER A 132 -5.75 -6.08 5.59
N GLY A 133 -5.95 -7.24 6.21
CA GLY A 133 -6.61 -7.35 7.52
C GLY A 133 -5.85 -6.64 8.63
N VAL A 134 -4.51 -6.78 8.65
CA VAL A 134 -3.67 -6.09 9.63
C VAL A 134 -3.66 -4.58 9.41
N SER A 135 -3.56 -4.13 8.15
CA SER A 135 -3.60 -2.69 7.83
C SER A 135 -4.93 -2.04 8.22
N TRP A 136 -6.07 -2.73 8.02
CA TRP A 136 -7.37 -2.29 8.54
C TRP A 136 -7.39 -2.21 10.06
N LYS A 137 -6.86 -3.25 10.76
CA LYS A 137 -6.76 -3.22 12.23
C LYS A 137 -5.99 -1.99 12.71
N VAL A 138 -4.81 -1.73 12.14
CA VAL A 138 -4.00 -0.56 12.49
C VAL A 138 -4.75 0.74 12.19
N ALA A 139 -5.39 0.87 11.04
CA ALA A 139 -6.16 2.05 10.67
C ALA A 139 -7.31 2.32 11.65
N MET A 140 -8.01 1.27 12.08
CA MET A 140 -9.11 1.38 13.06
C MET A 140 -8.63 1.78 14.46
N GLN A 141 -7.43 1.38 14.84
CA GLN A 141 -6.83 1.71 16.14
C GLN A 141 -6.20 3.11 16.17
N ARG A 142 -5.71 3.61 15.03
CA ARG A 142 -5.03 4.89 14.90
C ARG A 142 -6.05 6.04 14.93
N GLY A 143 -6.21 6.67 16.09
CA GLY A 143 -7.17 7.76 16.28
C GLY A 143 -6.61 9.17 16.12
N ASP A 144 -5.27 9.31 16.18
CA ASP A 144 -4.53 10.58 16.22
C ASP A 144 -3.84 10.94 14.90
N ALA A 145 -4.07 10.17 13.86
CA ALA A 145 -3.51 10.42 12.54
C ALA A 145 -4.23 9.63 11.44
N PRO A 146 -4.26 10.15 10.20
CA PRO A 146 -4.90 9.47 9.08
C PRO A 146 -4.09 8.27 8.59
N THR A 147 -4.81 7.33 7.98
CA THR A 147 -4.25 6.14 7.36
C THR A 147 -4.82 5.94 5.97
N ALA A 148 -3.95 5.76 4.97
CA ALA A 148 -4.32 5.29 3.64
C ALA A 148 -4.12 3.78 3.54
N LEU A 149 -5.14 3.07 3.07
CA LEU A 149 -5.13 1.65 2.75
C LEU A 149 -5.20 1.51 1.23
N ILE A 150 -4.17 0.92 0.64
CA ILE A 150 -3.98 0.83 -0.82
C ILE A 150 -4.06 -0.61 -1.25
N PHE A 151 -4.95 -0.89 -2.17
CA PHE A 151 -5.23 -2.23 -2.69
C PHE A 151 -5.13 -2.26 -4.23
N SER A 152 -4.74 -3.42 -4.75
CA SER A 152 -4.69 -3.67 -6.19
C SER A 152 -6.09 -3.83 -6.80
N ARG A 153 -6.19 -3.68 -8.12
CA ARG A 153 -7.35 -4.12 -8.91
C ARG A 153 -7.32 -5.63 -9.11
N GLN A 154 -6.15 -6.15 -9.46
CA GLN A 154 -5.94 -7.57 -9.76
C GLN A 154 -5.90 -8.41 -8.48
N ASN A 155 -6.21 -9.69 -8.62
CA ASN A 155 -6.04 -10.66 -7.55
C ASN A 155 -4.55 -10.87 -7.26
N LEU A 156 -4.21 -10.98 -6.00
CA LEU A 156 -2.84 -11.25 -5.54
C LEU A 156 -2.74 -12.66 -4.93
N THR A 157 -1.59 -13.28 -5.07
CA THR A 157 -1.33 -14.59 -4.51
C THR A 157 -1.17 -14.50 -2.99
N PRO A 158 -1.94 -15.25 -2.19
CA PRO A 158 -1.74 -15.30 -0.76
C PRO A 158 -0.35 -15.84 -0.39
N MET A 159 0.27 -15.23 0.61
CA MET A 159 1.57 -15.66 1.12
C MET A 159 1.40 -16.36 2.46
N GLU A 160 2.07 -17.51 2.64
CA GLU A 160 2.12 -18.18 3.94
C GLU A 160 2.97 -17.39 4.92
N ARG A 161 2.54 -17.34 6.17
CA ARG A 161 3.23 -16.64 7.26
C ARG A 161 3.12 -17.39 8.56
N THR A 162 4.15 -17.30 9.36
CA THR A 162 4.10 -17.68 10.77
C THR A 162 3.30 -16.67 11.59
N VAL A 163 2.88 -17.06 12.78
CA VAL A 163 2.18 -16.15 13.72
C VAL A 163 3.02 -14.91 14.04
N GLU A 164 4.34 -15.08 14.18
CA GLU A 164 5.27 -13.99 14.44
C GLU A 164 5.35 -13.02 13.25
N GLN A 165 5.42 -13.53 12.02
CA GLN A 165 5.42 -12.70 10.82
C GLN A 165 4.12 -11.88 10.71
N VAL A 166 2.97 -12.50 11.01
CA VAL A 166 1.68 -11.77 11.02
C VAL A 166 1.70 -10.64 12.06
N ALA A 167 2.22 -10.89 13.27
CA ALA A 167 2.37 -9.86 14.29
C ALA A 167 3.32 -8.72 13.85
N ASN A 168 4.39 -9.05 13.13
CA ASN A 168 5.37 -8.07 12.65
C ASN A 168 4.87 -7.20 11.49
N ILE A 169 3.76 -7.55 10.81
CA ILE A 169 3.15 -6.69 9.78
C ILE A 169 2.82 -5.30 10.37
N GLU A 170 2.32 -5.23 11.60
CA GLU A 170 1.97 -3.97 12.28
C GLU A 170 3.15 -3.00 12.40
N ARG A 171 4.38 -3.52 12.35
CA ARG A 171 5.61 -2.73 12.38
C ARG A 171 5.94 -2.06 11.03
N GLY A 172 5.13 -2.32 9.99
CA GLY A 172 5.25 -1.68 8.67
C GLY A 172 6.26 -2.32 7.72
N GLY A 173 7.11 -3.23 8.20
CA GLY A 173 8.06 -3.98 7.38
C GLY A 173 8.59 -5.19 8.15
N TYR A 174 8.74 -6.34 7.48
CA TYR A 174 9.14 -7.59 8.11
C TYR A 174 9.79 -8.56 7.09
N VAL A 175 10.55 -9.52 7.59
CA VAL A 175 11.12 -10.59 6.77
C VAL A 175 10.02 -11.60 6.43
N LEU A 176 9.63 -11.65 5.14
CA LEU A 176 8.63 -12.60 4.65
C LEU A 176 9.24 -13.96 4.33
N LYS A 177 10.40 -13.97 3.66
CA LYS A 177 11.15 -15.20 3.36
C LYS A 177 12.61 -14.97 3.70
N ASP A 178 13.17 -15.82 4.54
CA ASP A 178 14.58 -15.74 4.91
C ASP A 178 15.39 -16.85 4.20
N CYS A 179 16.70 -16.73 4.29
CA CYS A 179 17.65 -17.71 3.79
C CYS A 179 18.48 -18.29 4.95
N ASP A 180 19.13 -19.43 4.71
CA ASP A 180 20.01 -20.05 5.69
C ASP A 180 21.33 -19.26 5.80
N GLY A 181 21.60 -18.70 6.98
CA GLY A 181 22.81 -17.93 7.28
C GLY A 181 22.74 -16.48 6.79
N ALA A 182 23.90 -15.89 6.46
CA ALA A 182 23.96 -14.50 6.01
C ALA A 182 23.43 -14.37 4.57
N ALA A 183 22.54 -13.40 4.35
CA ALA A 183 22.02 -13.10 3.03
C ALA A 183 23.09 -12.43 2.14
N ASP A 184 23.17 -12.84 0.88
CA ASP A 184 23.98 -12.16 -0.15
C ASP A 184 23.29 -10.88 -0.62
N ILE A 185 21.94 -10.91 -0.65
CA ILE A 185 21.12 -9.79 -1.13
C ILE A 185 19.76 -9.77 -0.38
N ILE A 186 19.20 -8.58 -0.19
CA ILE A 186 17.84 -8.39 0.31
C ILE A 186 16.97 -7.81 -0.80
N LEU A 187 15.88 -8.49 -1.14
CA LEU A 187 14.80 -7.97 -1.98
C LEU A 187 13.76 -7.30 -1.11
N ILE A 188 13.48 -6.04 -1.36
CA ILE A 188 12.44 -5.26 -0.67
C ILE A 188 11.29 -5.06 -1.65
N ALA A 189 10.07 -5.41 -1.25
CA ALA A 189 8.90 -5.18 -2.08
C ALA A 189 7.69 -4.74 -1.24
N THR A 190 6.66 -4.24 -1.91
CA THR A 190 5.39 -3.85 -1.31
C THR A 190 4.24 -4.13 -2.27
N GLY A 191 3.04 -4.34 -1.74
CA GLY A 191 1.85 -4.56 -2.56
C GLY A 191 2.01 -5.72 -3.55
N SER A 192 1.53 -5.53 -4.76
CA SER A 192 1.52 -6.57 -5.80
C SER A 192 2.90 -7.10 -6.18
N GLU A 193 3.97 -6.36 -5.94
CA GLU A 193 5.33 -6.76 -6.32
C GLU A 193 6.00 -7.70 -5.31
N VAL A 194 5.38 -7.98 -4.15
CA VAL A 194 5.91 -8.93 -3.17
C VAL A 194 5.98 -10.35 -3.77
N SER A 195 4.98 -10.77 -4.56
CA SER A 195 5.02 -12.07 -5.24
C SER A 195 6.19 -12.15 -6.21
N LEU A 196 6.44 -11.10 -6.98
CA LEU A 196 7.59 -11.04 -7.90
C LEU A 196 8.92 -11.17 -7.15
N ALA A 197 9.05 -10.54 -5.97
CA ALA A 197 10.25 -10.68 -5.15
C ALA A 197 10.46 -12.12 -4.66
N VAL A 198 9.37 -12.80 -4.23
CA VAL A 198 9.42 -14.21 -3.80
C VAL A 198 9.78 -15.14 -4.96
N ASP A 199 9.17 -14.94 -6.12
CA ASP A 199 9.45 -15.73 -7.32
C ASP A 199 10.90 -15.54 -7.79
N SER A 200 11.39 -14.30 -7.77
CA SER A 200 12.78 -13.97 -8.10
C SER A 200 13.77 -14.60 -7.13
N ALA A 201 13.49 -14.56 -5.82
CA ALA A 201 14.31 -15.24 -4.82
C ALA A 201 14.34 -16.76 -5.02
N THR A 202 13.23 -17.34 -5.47
CA THR A 202 13.14 -18.78 -5.77
C THR A 202 13.93 -19.16 -7.03
N ALA A 203 13.99 -18.26 -8.02
CA ALA A 203 14.76 -18.47 -9.26
C ALA A 203 16.28 -18.40 -9.04
N MET A 204 16.76 -17.66 -8.03
CA MET A 204 18.19 -17.48 -7.70
C MET A 204 18.69 -18.57 -6.75
N VAL A 205 18.73 -19.82 -7.21
CA VAL A 205 19.09 -21.01 -6.41
C VAL A 205 20.52 -21.02 -5.88
N ASP A 206 21.41 -20.25 -6.48
CA ASP A 206 22.84 -20.13 -6.15
C ASP A 206 23.13 -18.98 -5.18
N LYS A 207 22.13 -18.23 -4.76
CA LYS A 207 22.25 -17.06 -3.89
C LYS A 207 21.38 -17.18 -2.64
N LYS A 208 21.86 -16.63 -1.55
CA LYS A 208 21.11 -16.49 -0.29
C LYS A 208 20.32 -15.19 -0.33
N VAL A 209 19.04 -15.31 -0.67
CA VAL A 209 18.17 -14.16 -0.85
C VAL A 209 17.18 -14.05 0.30
N ARG A 210 17.18 -12.89 0.96
CA ARG A 210 16.13 -12.52 1.92
C ARG A 210 15.08 -11.69 1.20
N VAL A 211 13.79 -11.99 1.40
CA VAL A 211 12.66 -11.18 0.91
C VAL A 211 12.01 -10.46 2.09
N VAL A 212 11.90 -9.15 1.96
CA VAL A 212 11.28 -8.26 2.95
C VAL A 212 10.05 -7.62 2.32
N SER A 213 8.89 -7.78 2.97
CA SER A 213 7.70 -7.00 2.65
C SER A 213 7.68 -5.73 3.50
N ILE A 214 7.51 -4.57 2.87
CA ILE A 214 7.32 -3.28 3.56
C ILE A 214 5.95 -2.70 3.16
N PRO A 215 4.85 -3.19 3.77
CA PRO A 215 3.52 -2.66 3.48
C PRO A 215 3.33 -1.19 3.90
N CYS A 216 4.10 -0.69 4.89
CA CYS A 216 4.03 0.71 5.33
C CYS A 216 5.40 1.25 5.72
N THR A 217 6.01 2.04 4.84
CA THR A 217 7.31 2.66 5.11
C THR A 217 7.28 3.60 6.33
N ASN A 218 6.18 4.33 6.54
CA ASN A 218 6.05 5.24 7.66
C ASN A 218 6.08 4.50 9.01
N ALA A 219 5.32 3.42 9.15
CA ALA A 219 5.32 2.60 10.36
C ALA A 219 6.66 1.88 10.59
N PHE A 220 7.34 1.45 9.52
CA PHE A 220 8.67 0.84 9.60
C PHE A 220 9.73 1.85 10.04
N ASP A 221 9.67 3.09 9.57
CA ASP A 221 10.59 4.15 9.97
C ASP A 221 10.51 4.49 11.47
N GLU A 222 9.32 4.36 12.05
CA GLU A 222 9.06 4.58 13.49
C GLU A 222 9.66 3.49 14.40
N GLN A 223 10.09 2.35 13.84
CA GLN A 223 10.72 1.28 14.61
C GLN A 223 12.12 1.66 15.10
N ASP A 224 12.54 1.04 16.21
CA ASP A 224 13.90 1.19 16.70
C ASP A 224 14.94 0.61 15.73
N SER A 225 16.21 0.98 15.91
CA SER A 225 17.30 0.53 15.04
C SER A 225 17.52 -0.98 15.12
N VAL A 226 17.31 -1.60 16.28
CA VAL A 226 17.53 -3.04 16.48
C VAL A 226 16.56 -3.84 15.59
N TYR A 227 15.30 -3.44 15.59
CA TYR A 227 14.31 -4.07 14.71
C TYR A 227 14.62 -3.82 13.23
N LYS A 228 14.87 -2.57 12.85
CA LYS A 228 15.20 -2.22 11.46
C LYS A 228 16.41 -3.00 10.96
N ASP A 229 17.46 -3.14 11.76
CA ASP A 229 18.66 -3.89 11.43
C ASP A 229 18.41 -5.41 11.36
N SER A 230 17.48 -5.93 12.14
CA SER A 230 17.09 -7.35 12.05
C SER A 230 16.36 -7.66 10.73
N VAL A 231 15.58 -6.71 10.20
CA VAL A 231 14.86 -6.82 8.93
C VAL A 231 15.77 -6.50 7.74
N LEU A 232 16.45 -5.36 7.81
CA LEU A 232 17.35 -4.86 6.77
C LEU A 232 18.80 -4.91 7.28
N THR A 233 19.37 -6.10 7.31
CA THR A 233 20.73 -6.34 7.86
C THR A 233 21.74 -5.33 7.31
N PRO A 234 22.45 -4.60 8.17
CA PRO A 234 23.49 -3.65 7.75
C PRO A 234 24.58 -4.32 6.90
N GLY A 235 25.06 -3.60 5.89
CA GLY A 235 26.14 -4.08 5.00
C GLY A 235 25.68 -5.03 3.90
N VAL A 236 24.46 -5.57 3.95
CA VAL A 236 23.90 -6.39 2.87
C VAL A 236 23.34 -5.49 1.77
N LYS A 237 23.69 -5.77 0.51
CA LYS A 237 23.18 -5.08 -0.66
C LYS A 237 21.65 -5.29 -0.79
N ARG A 238 20.96 -4.35 -1.42
CA ARG A 238 19.48 -4.34 -1.47
C ARG A 238 18.97 -3.95 -2.84
N VAL A 239 17.84 -4.56 -3.23
CA VAL A 239 17.06 -4.21 -4.43
C VAL A 239 15.63 -3.93 -4.00
N ALA A 240 15.07 -2.79 -4.40
CA ALA A 240 13.67 -2.46 -4.16
C ALA A 240 12.83 -2.64 -5.42
N ILE A 241 11.60 -3.16 -5.24
CA ILE A 241 10.67 -3.52 -6.31
C ILE A 241 9.31 -2.90 -5.99
N GLU A 242 8.87 -1.93 -6.76
CA GLU A 242 7.55 -1.29 -6.65
C GLU A 242 7.09 -0.73 -7.99
N ALA A 243 5.86 -1.02 -8.40
CA ALA A 243 5.22 -0.40 -9.56
C ALA A 243 4.79 1.06 -9.24
N GLY A 244 5.78 1.89 -8.98
CA GLY A 244 5.73 3.29 -8.63
C GLY A 244 7.11 3.92 -8.79
N VAL A 245 7.26 5.21 -8.48
CA VAL A 245 8.55 5.92 -8.59
C VAL A 245 9.55 5.51 -7.49
N ALA A 246 10.84 5.73 -7.77
CA ALA A 246 11.96 5.31 -6.93
C ALA A 246 12.10 6.04 -5.59
N ASP A 247 11.56 7.25 -5.47
CA ASP A 247 11.93 8.24 -4.46
C ASP A 247 11.81 7.74 -3.02
N SER A 248 10.85 6.89 -2.73
CA SER A 248 10.65 6.32 -1.39
C SER A 248 11.71 5.31 -0.98
N TRP A 249 12.50 4.77 -1.92
CA TRP A 249 13.33 3.59 -1.70
C TRP A 249 14.79 3.90 -1.43
N TYR A 250 15.32 5.04 -1.89
CA TYR A 250 16.74 5.38 -1.75
C TYR A 250 17.26 5.31 -0.30
N LYS A 251 16.43 5.70 0.68
CA LYS A 251 16.83 5.63 2.11
C LYS A 251 17.01 4.20 2.63
N TYR A 252 16.42 3.20 1.96
CA TYR A 252 16.54 1.79 2.36
C TYR A 252 17.62 1.05 1.58
N ILE A 253 17.82 1.39 0.30
CA ILE A 253 18.77 0.69 -0.55
C ILE A 253 20.14 1.39 -0.64
N GLY A 254 20.23 2.67 -0.27
CA GLY A 254 21.42 3.49 -0.47
C GLY A 254 21.63 3.85 -1.95
N LEU A 255 22.78 4.44 -2.25
CA LEU A 255 23.14 4.82 -3.63
C LEU A 255 23.63 3.64 -4.48
N ASP A 256 24.08 2.57 -3.83
CA ASP A 256 24.64 1.36 -4.48
C ASP A 256 23.60 0.23 -4.60
N GLY A 257 22.36 0.46 -4.21
CA GLY A 257 21.28 -0.51 -4.32
C GLY A 257 20.63 -0.51 -5.71
N GLY A 258 19.87 -1.58 -5.99
CA GLY A 258 19.14 -1.74 -7.26
C GLY A 258 17.68 -1.34 -7.15
N LEU A 259 17.09 -1.01 -8.30
CA LEU A 259 15.69 -0.59 -8.40
C LEU A 259 14.99 -1.28 -9.58
N VAL A 260 13.80 -1.81 -9.33
CA VAL A 260 12.84 -2.22 -10.36
C VAL A 260 11.56 -1.41 -10.11
N VAL A 261 11.43 -0.28 -10.79
CA VAL A 261 10.47 0.78 -10.52
C VAL A 261 9.96 1.43 -11.81
N MET A 262 8.91 2.22 -11.71
CA MET A 262 8.44 3.06 -12.82
C MET A 262 9.34 4.29 -13.00
N THR A 263 9.62 4.61 -14.26
CA THR A 263 10.37 5.83 -14.65
C THR A 263 9.59 6.70 -15.62
N THR A 264 8.41 6.25 -16.05
CA THR A 264 7.48 6.93 -16.94
C THR A 264 6.06 6.71 -16.47
N PHE A 265 5.09 7.38 -17.07
CA PHE A 265 3.68 7.04 -16.91
C PHE A 265 3.37 5.65 -17.47
N GLY A 266 2.22 5.09 -17.08
CA GLY A 266 1.74 3.83 -17.59
C GLY A 266 1.24 3.90 -19.04
N GLU A 267 0.69 2.79 -19.52
CA GLU A 267 0.16 2.63 -20.87
C GLU A 267 -1.17 1.88 -20.82
N SER A 268 -1.96 1.92 -21.90
CA SER A 268 -3.25 1.22 -21.99
C SER A 268 -3.05 -0.15 -22.62
N ALA A 269 -3.06 -1.19 -21.81
CA ALA A 269 -2.97 -2.60 -22.22
C ALA A 269 -3.42 -3.52 -21.07
N PRO A 270 -3.62 -4.84 -21.29
CA PRO A 270 -3.83 -5.80 -20.22
C PRO A 270 -2.70 -5.75 -19.17
N ALA A 271 -3.07 -5.86 -17.89
CA ALA A 271 -2.13 -5.73 -16.78
C ALA A 271 -0.84 -6.58 -16.93
N GLY A 272 -0.99 -7.86 -17.34
CA GLY A 272 0.16 -8.77 -17.52
C GLY A 272 1.14 -8.31 -18.59
N ASP A 273 0.65 -7.66 -19.65
CA ASP A 273 1.48 -7.10 -20.72
C ASP A 273 2.21 -5.85 -20.23
N LEU A 274 1.54 -5.02 -19.42
CA LEU A 274 2.13 -3.83 -18.81
C LEU A 274 3.27 -4.17 -17.84
N PHE A 275 3.06 -5.14 -16.94
CA PHE A 275 4.11 -5.57 -16.03
C PHE A 275 5.35 -6.05 -16.79
N LYS A 276 5.18 -6.83 -17.88
CA LYS A 276 6.29 -7.25 -18.75
C LYS A 276 6.94 -6.05 -19.45
N HIS A 277 6.14 -5.18 -20.05
CA HIS A 277 6.63 -4.01 -20.79
C HIS A 277 7.50 -3.10 -19.92
N PHE A 278 7.06 -2.83 -18.70
CA PHE A 278 7.80 -1.99 -17.75
C PHE A 278 8.89 -2.75 -16.97
N GLY A 279 9.11 -4.03 -17.27
CA GLY A 279 10.20 -4.81 -16.69
C GLY A 279 9.95 -5.35 -15.29
N PHE A 280 8.70 -5.45 -14.85
CA PHE A 280 8.36 -6.17 -13.62
C PHE A 280 8.30 -7.67 -13.87
N THR A 281 9.47 -8.25 -14.11
CA THR A 281 9.65 -9.68 -14.41
C THR A 281 10.78 -10.26 -13.56
N VAL A 282 10.75 -11.59 -13.36
CA VAL A 282 11.79 -12.32 -12.62
C VAL A 282 13.17 -12.09 -13.25
N GLU A 283 13.27 -12.13 -14.58
CA GLU A 283 14.53 -11.94 -15.31
C GLU A 283 15.13 -10.55 -15.05
N LYS A 284 14.28 -9.51 -15.01
CA LYS A 284 14.73 -8.14 -14.72
C LYS A 284 15.20 -7.98 -13.29
N VAL A 285 14.50 -8.58 -12.31
CA VAL A 285 14.91 -8.56 -10.90
C VAL A 285 16.25 -9.28 -10.74
N VAL A 286 16.39 -10.47 -11.33
CA VAL A 286 17.65 -11.26 -11.30
C VAL A 286 18.81 -10.47 -11.91
N ALA A 287 18.63 -9.90 -13.11
CA ALA A 287 19.65 -9.08 -13.75
C ALA A 287 20.03 -7.83 -12.93
N THR A 288 19.04 -7.23 -12.23
CA THR A 288 19.30 -6.11 -11.33
C THR A 288 20.14 -6.56 -10.13
N VAL A 289 19.82 -7.70 -9.53
CA VAL A 289 20.62 -8.31 -8.43
C VAL A 289 22.03 -8.58 -8.86
N GLU A 290 22.24 -9.21 -10.04
CA GLU A 290 23.56 -9.48 -10.58
C GLU A 290 24.38 -8.19 -10.77
N SER A 291 23.77 -7.16 -11.31
CA SER A 291 24.41 -5.84 -11.46
C SER A 291 24.81 -5.19 -10.13
N VAL A 292 24.03 -5.43 -9.07
CA VAL A 292 24.31 -4.88 -7.72
C VAL A 292 25.43 -5.66 -7.03
N LEU A 293 25.49 -6.98 -7.26
CA LEU A 293 26.51 -7.84 -6.62
C LEU A 293 27.86 -7.78 -7.33
N GLY A 294 27.92 -7.47 -8.61
CA GLY A 294 29.14 -7.32 -9.44
C GLY A 294 29.42 -8.57 -10.21
#